data_a1079dddc76c4a66e743ad0a92072662
#
_entry.id   a1079dddc76c4a66e743ad0a92072662
#
_cell.length_a   1.000
_cell.length_b   1.000
_cell.length_c   1.000
_cell.angle_alpha   90.00
_cell.angle_beta   90.00
_cell.angle_gamma   90.00
#
_symmetry.space_group_name_H-M   'P 1'
#
loop_
_entity.id
_entity.type
_entity.pdbx_description
1 polymer ?
#
loop_
_entity_poly.entity_id
_entity_poly.type
_entity_poly.pdbx_seq_one_letter_code
_entity_poly.pdbx_strand_id
1 'polypeptide(L)'
;WCRRWIYASIRPNIRPLETDLPTMTAKIAFVASEAPSAQTARGALVTRYGNVPEDEADVIVALGGDGFMLQTLHGTQHLPAPVYGMNRGTVGFLMNEYSETDLLDRLAAAEEAVINPLKMKAQTIDGKMHDALAINEVSLLRAGPQAAKLKITIDGHLRLEELVCDGALVATPAGSTAYNYSAHGPILPIGSDVLALTAVAAFRPRRWRGALLPKKAHVRFDVINPDRRPVM
;
A
#
# COMPACT_ATOMS: atom_id res chain seq x y z
N TRP A 1 -14.17 1.59 4.40
CA TRP A 1 -14.00 0.31 3.71
C TRP A 1 -12.60 -0.20 4.06
N CYS A 2 -12.52 -1.16 5.00
CA CYS A 2 -11.29 -1.83 5.39
C CYS A 2 -11.06 -3.02 4.47
N ARG A 3 -9.78 -3.27 4.10
CA ARG A 3 -9.41 -4.41 3.27
C ARG A 3 -8.56 -5.38 4.03
N ARG A 4 -8.82 -6.66 3.79
CA ARG A 4 -8.08 -7.78 4.36
C ARG A 4 -6.95 -8.21 3.43
N TRP A 5 -5.75 -8.28 3.97
CA TRP A 5 -4.54 -8.77 3.33
C TRP A 5 -3.88 -9.81 4.21
N ILE A 6 -3.32 -10.85 3.61
CA ILE A 6 -2.71 -11.95 4.35
C ILE A 6 -1.19 -11.85 4.25
N TYR A 7 -0.53 -11.71 5.39
CA TYR A 7 0.92 -11.73 5.53
C TYR A 7 1.33 -12.96 6.33
N ALA A 8 2.24 -13.80 5.78
CA ALA A 8 2.84 -14.89 6.53
C ALA A 8 4.13 -14.39 7.19
N SER A 9 4.16 -14.28 8.51
CA SER A 9 5.40 -14.11 9.24
C SER A 9 5.98 -15.47 9.59
N ILE A 10 7.30 -15.64 9.43
CA ILE A 10 8.00 -16.83 9.90
C ILE A 10 8.14 -16.69 11.41
N ARG A 11 7.29 -17.36 12.19
CA ARG A 11 7.55 -17.56 13.62
C ARG A 11 8.48 -18.75 13.81
N PRO A 12 9.47 -18.66 14.71
CA PRO A 12 10.24 -19.84 15.09
C PRO A 12 9.33 -20.79 15.89
N ASN A 13 9.14 -21.95 15.33
CA ASN A 13 8.73 -23.26 15.88
C ASN A 13 8.00 -23.26 17.24
N ILE A 14 6.70 -22.97 17.25
CA ILE A 14 5.81 -23.40 18.33
C ILE A 14 4.92 -24.48 17.71
N ARG A 15 5.04 -25.72 18.21
CA ARG A 15 4.19 -26.84 17.77
C ARG A 15 2.72 -26.46 17.96
N PRO A 16 1.88 -26.55 16.91
CA PRO A 16 0.44 -26.43 17.09
C PRO A 16 -0.08 -27.65 17.88
N LEU A 17 -1.02 -27.40 18.74
CA LEU A 17 -1.89 -28.46 19.29
C LEU A 17 -2.61 -29.12 18.11
N GLU A 18 -2.53 -30.44 18.04
CA GLU A 18 -3.30 -31.26 17.10
C GLU A 18 -4.79 -30.97 17.28
N THR A 19 -5.35 -30.20 16.37
CA THR A 19 -6.80 -30.18 16.15
C THR A 19 -7.04 -30.79 14.78
N ASP A 20 -7.73 -31.92 14.73
CA ASP A 20 -8.32 -32.48 13.53
C ASP A 20 -9.25 -31.44 12.89
N LEU A 21 -8.71 -30.60 12.03
CA LEU A 21 -9.48 -29.73 11.15
C LEU A 21 -9.76 -30.52 9.86
N PRO A 22 -11.01 -30.54 9.39
CA PRO A 22 -11.33 -31.16 8.11
C PRO A 22 -10.51 -30.43 7.03
N THR A 23 -9.97 -31.16 6.08
CA THR A 23 -9.25 -30.67 4.90
C THR A 23 -10.18 -29.72 4.14
N MET A 24 -10.16 -28.45 4.49
CA MET A 24 -10.88 -27.42 3.75
C MET A 24 -10.20 -27.28 2.39
N THR A 25 -10.89 -27.70 1.36
CA THR A 25 -10.53 -27.35 -0.03
C THR A 25 -10.86 -25.87 -0.23
N ALA A 26 -9.92 -24.98 0.16
CA ALA A 26 -10.05 -23.57 -0.07
C ALA A 26 -10.16 -23.30 -1.58
N LYS A 27 -11.16 -22.57 -2.01
CA LYS A 27 -11.29 -22.11 -3.39
C LYS A 27 -10.31 -20.99 -3.64
N ILE A 28 -9.35 -21.22 -4.51
CA ILE A 28 -8.25 -20.27 -4.78
C ILE A 28 -8.40 -19.69 -6.18
N ALA A 29 -8.34 -18.37 -6.28
CA ALA A 29 -8.14 -17.67 -7.54
C ALA A 29 -6.66 -17.26 -7.68
N PHE A 30 -6.02 -17.63 -8.79
CA PHE A 30 -4.65 -17.25 -9.10
C PHE A 30 -4.62 -16.14 -10.13
N VAL A 31 -4.06 -14.99 -9.77
CA VAL A 31 -3.80 -13.87 -10.67
C VAL A 31 -2.29 -13.63 -10.79
N ALA A 32 -1.81 -13.22 -11.95
CA ALA A 32 -0.39 -13.03 -12.20
C ALA A 32 -0.13 -11.79 -13.05
N SER A 33 0.99 -11.11 -12.77
CA SER A 33 1.49 -10.05 -13.64
C SER A 33 1.85 -10.60 -15.03
N GLU A 34 2.06 -9.71 -15.99
CA GLU A 34 2.43 -10.09 -17.36
C GLU A 34 3.85 -10.69 -17.47
N ALA A 35 4.66 -10.63 -16.41
CA ALA A 35 6.01 -11.17 -16.40
C ALA A 35 6.00 -12.69 -16.68
N PRO A 36 6.85 -13.20 -17.61
CA PRO A 36 6.88 -14.62 -17.97
C PRO A 36 7.04 -15.56 -16.76
N SER A 37 7.86 -15.16 -15.77
CA SER A 37 8.07 -15.92 -14.54
C SER A 37 6.81 -16.03 -13.68
N ALA A 38 5.97 -14.98 -13.65
CA ALA A 38 4.71 -14.97 -12.93
C ALA A 38 3.66 -15.83 -13.63
N GLN A 39 3.59 -15.78 -14.94
CA GLN A 39 2.66 -16.58 -15.75
C GLN A 39 3.00 -18.08 -15.66
N THR A 40 4.29 -18.43 -15.71
CA THR A 40 4.74 -19.83 -15.52
C THR A 40 4.36 -20.34 -14.13
N ALA A 41 4.60 -19.52 -13.09
CA ALA A 41 4.23 -19.86 -11.73
C ALA A 41 2.72 -20.04 -11.56
N ARG A 42 1.92 -19.18 -12.20
CA ARG A 42 0.46 -19.32 -12.21
C ARG A 42 0.04 -20.65 -12.82
N GLY A 43 0.61 -21.02 -13.97
CA GLY A 43 0.32 -22.30 -14.63
C GLY A 43 0.60 -23.51 -13.74
N ALA A 44 1.75 -23.51 -13.05
CA ALA A 44 2.14 -24.58 -12.12
C ALA A 44 1.15 -24.69 -10.93
N LEU A 45 0.82 -23.56 -10.32
CA LEU A 45 -0.11 -23.53 -9.17
C LEU A 45 -1.54 -23.90 -9.56
N VAL A 46 -2.04 -23.43 -10.70
CA VAL A 46 -3.36 -23.80 -11.24
C VAL A 46 -3.44 -25.31 -11.52
N THR A 47 -2.39 -25.89 -12.08
CA THR A 47 -2.34 -27.34 -12.32
C THR A 47 -2.39 -28.14 -11.02
N ARG A 48 -1.79 -27.63 -9.94
CA ARG A 48 -1.67 -28.33 -8.67
C ARG A 48 -2.89 -28.15 -7.75
N TYR A 49 -3.45 -26.94 -7.70
CA TYR A 49 -4.48 -26.57 -6.71
C TYR A 49 -5.85 -26.24 -7.33
N GLY A 50 -5.94 -26.24 -8.67
CA GLY A 50 -7.14 -25.76 -9.36
C GLY A 50 -7.17 -24.23 -9.43
N ASN A 51 -8.23 -23.68 -10.01
CA ASN A 51 -8.48 -22.25 -10.07
C ASN A 51 -9.97 -21.98 -10.15
N VAL A 52 -10.45 -20.99 -9.41
CA VAL A 52 -11.82 -20.48 -9.54
C VAL A 52 -11.80 -19.01 -9.97
N PRO A 53 -12.92 -18.44 -10.44
CA PRO A 53 -13.05 -17.00 -10.63
C PRO A 53 -12.81 -16.22 -9.33
N GLU A 54 -12.36 -14.98 -9.41
CA GLU A 54 -12.00 -14.15 -8.25
C GLU A 54 -13.20 -13.89 -7.32
N ASP A 55 -14.40 -13.79 -7.88
CA ASP A 55 -15.66 -13.57 -7.15
C ASP A 55 -16.18 -14.82 -6.42
N GLU A 56 -15.69 -16.01 -6.77
CA GLU A 56 -16.01 -17.27 -6.11
C GLU A 56 -14.93 -17.75 -5.13
N ALA A 57 -13.80 -17.02 -5.06
CA ALA A 57 -12.64 -17.45 -4.29
C ALA A 57 -12.77 -17.13 -2.80
N ASP A 58 -12.27 -18.07 -1.97
CA ASP A 58 -12.04 -17.84 -0.54
C ASP A 58 -10.77 -17.01 -0.32
N VAL A 59 -9.78 -17.12 -1.24
CA VAL A 59 -8.53 -16.36 -1.24
C VAL A 59 -8.04 -16.12 -2.66
N ILE A 60 -7.51 -14.93 -2.92
CA ILE A 60 -6.88 -14.55 -4.18
C ILE A 60 -5.36 -14.59 -4.01
N VAL A 61 -4.66 -15.42 -4.78
CA VAL A 61 -3.20 -15.50 -4.77
C VAL A 61 -2.63 -14.66 -5.92
N ALA A 62 -1.94 -13.57 -5.57
CA ALA A 62 -1.34 -12.64 -6.52
C ALA A 62 0.14 -12.95 -6.75
N LEU A 63 0.52 -13.24 -7.99
CA LEU A 63 1.88 -13.62 -8.42
C LEU A 63 2.54 -12.45 -9.14
N GLY A 64 3.53 -11.81 -8.53
CA GLY A 64 4.19 -10.64 -9.11
C GLY A 64 5.13 -9.97 -8.12
N GLY A 65 5.25 -8.65 -8.21
CA GLY A 65 5.90 -7.79 -7.24
C GLY A 65 4.90 -6.90 -6.51
N ASP A 66 5.38 -5.99 -5.65
CA ASP A 66 4.54 -5.09 -4.85
C ASP A 66 3.55 -4.27 -5.71
N GLY A 67 3.99 -3.79 -6.88
CA GLY A 67 3.13 -3.04 -7.81
C GLY A 67 1.92 -3.87 -8.28
N PHE A 68 2.13 -5.14 -8.59
CA PHE A 68 1.04 -6.04 -8.99
C PHE A 68 0.12 -6.37 -7.79
N MET A 69 0.67 -6.52 -6.60
CA MET A 69 -0.12 -6.66 -5.37
C MET A 69 -1.07 -5.48 -5.18
N LEU A 70 -0.57 -4.25 -5.36
CA LEU A 70 -1.39 -3.04 -5.27
C LEU A 70 -2.48 -3.00 -6.32
N GLN A 71 -2.18 -3.38 -7.58
CA GLN A 71 -3.18 -3.47 -8.64
C GLN A 71 -4.27 -4.49 -8.29
N THR A 72 -3.89 -5.67 -7.80
CA THR A 72 -4.82 -6.70 -7.38
C THR A 72 -5.71 -6.19 -6.25
N LEU A 73 -5.14 -5.58 -5.22
CA LEU A 73 -5.90 -4.99 -4.11
C LEU A 73 -6.89 -3.92 -4.58
N HIS A 74 -6.51 -3.10 -5.56
CA HIS A 74 -7.43 -2.12 -6.17
C HIS A 74 -8.54 -2.79 -6.98
N GLY A 75 -8.18 -3.73 -7.85
CA GLY A 75 -9.14 -4.42 -8.73
C GLY A 75 -10.17 -5.23 -7.96
N THR A 76 -9.72 -5.91 -6.90
CA THR A 76 -10.55 -6.81 -6.09
C THR A 76 -11.20 -6.14 -4.87
N GLN A 77 -11.16 -4.79 -4.78
CA GLN A 77 -11.67 -4.07 -3.58
C GLN A 77 -13.15 -4.30 -3.25
N HIS A 78 -13.94 -4.77 -4.13
CA HIS A 78 -15.36 -5.09 -3.95
C HIS A 78 -15.59 -6.53 -3.48
N LEU A 79 -14.55 -7.37 -3.52
CA LEU A 79 -14.62 -8.77 -3.13
C LEU A 79 -14.30 -8.96 -1.64
N PRO A 80 -14.92 -9.92 -0.95
CA PRO A 80 -14.61 -10.22 0.45
C PRO A 80 -13.29 -10.99 0.61
N ALA A 81 -12.85 -11.71 -0.44
CA ALA A 81 -11.67 -12.57 -0.40
C ALA A 81 -10.39 -11.79 -0.09
N PRO A 82 -9.57 -12.22 0.88
CA PRO A 82 -8.26 -11.64 1.12
C PRO A 82 -7.30 -11.95 -0.04
N VAL A 83 -6.25 -11.12 -0.18
CA VAL A 83 -5.22 -11.30 -1.20
C VAL A 83 -3.92 -11.78 -0.55
N TYR A 84 -3.38 -12.90 -1.04
CA TYR A 84 -2.10 -13.46 -0.64
C TYR A 84 -1.06 -13.25 -1.75
N GLY A 85 -0.06 -12.40 -1.51
CA GLY A 85 0.98 -12.12 -2.49
C GLY A 85 2.13 -13.12 -2.45
N MET A 86 2.57 -13.62 -3.61
CA MET A 86 3.78 -14.41 -3.76
C MET A 86 4.73 -13.76 -4.77
N ASN A 87 5.98 -13.53 -4.37
CA ASN A 87 6.95 -12.78 -5.16
C ASN A 87 7.41 -13.54 -6.41
N ARG A 88 7.17 -12.95 -7.59
CA ARG A 88 7.72 -13.38 -8.88
C ARG A 88 8.39 -12.22 -9.63
N GLY A 89 8.80 -11.19 -8.89
CA GLY A 89 9.52 -10.02 -9.38
C GLY A 89 10.77 -9.73 -8.55
N THR A 90 11.14 -8.47 -8.46
CA THR A 90 12.15 -7.98 -7.51
C THR A 90 11.68 -8.12 -6.06
N VAL A 91 12.60 -8.24 -5.13
CA VAL A 91 12.28 -8.30 -3.70
C VAL A 91 11.45 -7.07 -3.30
N GLY A 92 10.32 -7.30 -2.66
CA GLY A 92 9.39 -6.28 -2.17
C GLY A 92 9.02 -6.53 -0.71
N PHE A 93 8.20 -5.64 -0.16
CA PHE A 93 7.80 -5.68 1.25
C PHE A 93 6.39 -6.27 1.45
N LEU A 94 5.60 -6.37 0.37
CA LEU A 94 4.21 -6.80 0.42
C LEU A 94 4.02 -8.27 0.00
N MET A 95 5.08 -8.93 -0.46
CA MET A 95 5.00 -10.26 -1.06
C MET A 95 5.70 -11.30 -0.19
N ASN A 96 5.06 -12.48 -0.09
CA ASN A 96 5.68 -13.67 0.50
C ASN A 96 6.63 -14.35 -0.50
N GLU A 97 7.50 -15.22 0.00
CA GLU A 97 8.36 -16.04 -0.86
C GLU A 97 7.51 -17.00 -1.70
N TYR A 98 7.90 -17.17 -2.97
CA TYR A 98 7.25 -18.10 -3.87
C TYR A 98 7.59 -19.56 -3.50
N SER A 99 6.56 -20.39 -3.45
CA SER A 99 6.68 -21.86 -3.39
C SER A 99 5.50 -22.48 -4.11
N GLU A 100 5.74 -23.59 -4.80
CA GLU A 100 4.69 -24.40 -5.43
C GLU A 100 4.11 -25.44 -4.46
N THR A 101 4.80 -25.66 -3.35
CA THR A 101 4.41 -26.65 -2.34
C THR A 101 3.83 -25.97 -1.11
N ASP A 102 3.08 -26.73 -0.33
CA ASP A 102 2.57 -26.33 0.99
C ASP A 102 1.75 -25.03 1.02
N LEU A 103 1.12 -24.67 -0.13
CA LEU A 103 0.37 -23.42 -0.23
C LEU A 103 -0.81 -23.39 0.78
N LEU A 104 -1.54 -24.48 0.92
CA LEU A 104 -2.70 -24.52 1.84
C LEU A 104 -2.26 -24.33 3.30
N ASP A 105 -1.16 -24.96 3.71
CA ASP A 105 -0.61 -24.80 5.06
C ASP A 105 -0.11 -23.37 5.29
N ARG A 106 0.51 -22.77 4.27
CA ARG A 106 0.96 -21.37 4.31
C ARG A 106 -0.19 -20.39 4.38
N LEU A 107 -1.28 -20.64 3.67
CA LEU A 107 -2.51 -19.84 3.74
C LEU A 107 -3.16 -19.96 5.12
N ALA A 108 -3.23 -21.17 5.67
CA ALA A 108 -3.78 -21.41 7.00
C ALA A 108 -2.94 -20.77 8.13
N ALA A 109 -1.61 -20.69 7.95
CA ALA A 109 -0.69 -20.07 8.91
C ALA A 109 -0.51 -18.56 8.71
N ALA A 110 -1.10 -17.97 7.68
CA ALA A 110 -0.93 -16.58 7.35
C ALA A 110 -1.70 -15.66 8.31
N GLU A 111 -1.05 -14.58 8.74
CA GLU A 111 -1.71 -13.52 9.52
C GLU A 111 -2.43 -12.55 8.56
N GLU A 112 -3.67 -12.25 8.86
CA GLU A 112 -4.45 -11.30 8.10
C GLU A 112 -4.15 -9.87 8.53
N ALA A 113 -3.77 -9.01 7.58
CA ALA A 113 -3.58 -7.59 7.81
C ALA A 113 -4.64 -6.77 7.06
N VAL A 114 -5.18 -5.75 7.73
CA VAL A 114 -6.15 -4.84 7.14
C VAL A 114 -5.44 -3.59 6.61
N ILE A 115 -5.51 -3.37 5.30
CA ILE A 115 -5.00 -2.16 4.65
C ILE A 115 -6.11 -1.13 4.56
N ASN A 116 -5.84 0.08 5.07
CA ASN A 116 -6.75 1.21 5.01
C ASN A 116 -6.20 2.24 4.01
N PRO A 117 -6.83 2.43 2.85
CA PRO A 117 -6.39 3.44 1.90
C PRO A 117 -6.65 4.86 2.42
N LEU A 118 -5.82 5.80 1.98
CA LEU A 118 -6.07 7.23 2.14
C LEU A 118 -7.21 7.64 1.19
N LYS A 119 -8.12 8.46 1.68
CA LYS A 119 -9.08 9.17 0.84
C LYS A 119 -8.53 10.56 0.53
N MET A 120 -8.22 10.80 -0.73
CA MET A 120 -7.80 12.10 -1.24
C MET A 120 -9.01 12.90 -1.74
N LYS A 121 -9.02 14.19 -1.44
CA LYS A 121 -9.82 15.20 -2.14
C LYS A 121 -8.89 16.30 -2.58
N ALA A 122 -8.87 16.62 -3.85
CA ALA A 122 -8.07 17.70 -4.41
C ALA A 122 -8.93 18.69 -5.17
N GLN A 123 -8.64 19.98 -5.00
CA GLN A 123 -9.20 21.04 -5.80
C GLN A 123 -8.10 21.64 -6.65
N THR A 124 -8.32 21.63 -7.96
CA THR A 124 -7.40 22.27 -8.92
C THR A 124 -7.59 23.78 -8.96
N ILE A 125 -6.64 24.48 -9.58
CA ILE A 125 -6.67 25.97 -9.68
C ILE A 125 -7.90 26.48 -10.43
N ASP A 126 -8.44 25.71 -11.37
CA ASP A 126 -9.69 26.00 -12.10
C ASP A 126 -10.96 25.62 -11.32
N GLY A 127 -10.80 25.19 -10.05
CA GLY A 127 -11.89 24.88 -9.14
C GLY A 127 -12.47 23.48 -9.27
N LYS A 128 -11.95 22.63 -10.17
CA LYS A 128 -12.43 21.25 -10.30
C LYS A 128 -12.04 20.43 -9.09
N MET A 129 -12.96 19.54 -8.69
CA MET A 129 -12.76 18.61 -7.57
C MET A 129 -12.41 17.22 -8.10
N HIS A 130 -11.44 16.60 -7.44
CA HIS A 130 -11.02 15.23 -7.70
C HIS A 130 -11.03 14.43 -6.40
N ASP A 131 -11.61 13.24 -6.45
CA ASP A 131 -11.62 12.27 -5.37
C ASP A 131 -10.87 11.01 -5.81
N ALA A 132 -10.02 10.48 -4.93
CA ALA A 132 -9.30 9.23 -5.18
C ALA A 132 -9.01 8.47 -3.88
N LEU A 133 -8.71 7.18 -4.02
CA LEU A 133 -8.18 6.34 -2.95
C LEU A 133 -6.73 5.98 -3.27
N ALA A 134 -5.86 6.05 -2.27
CA ALA A 134 -4.46 5.69 -2.40
C ALA A 134 -4.08 4.65 -1.32
N ILE A 135 -3.57 3.50 -1.76
CA ILE A 135 -3.09 2.45 -0.84
C ILE A 135 -1.73 2.87 -0.26
N ASN A 136 -0.83 3.42 -1.07
CA ASN A 136 0.49 3.82 -0.64
C ASN A 136 0.52 5.23 -0.05
N GLU A 137 0.45 6.23 -0.90
CA GLU A 137 0.56 7.64 -0.49
C GLU A 137 -0.23 8.56 -1.40
N VAL A 138 -0.53 9.74 -0.88
CA VAL A 138 -0.91 10.93 -1.63
C VAL A 138 0.26 11.88 -1.60
N SER A 139 0.79 12.25 -2.77
CA SER A 139 1.94 13.15 -2.90
C SER A 139 1.62 14.39 -3.70
N LEU A 140 2.23 15.51 -3.32
CA LEU A 140 2.29 16.75 -4.08
C LEU A 140 3.74 17.01 -4.46
N LEU A 141 4.01 17.18 -5.75
CA LEU A 141 5.33 17.46 -6.27
C LEU A 141 5.31 18.77 -7.06
N ARG A 142 6.39 19.54 -7.00
CA ARG A 142 6.54 20.72 -7.87
C ARG A 142 6.48 20.32 -9.34
N ALA A 143 5.71 21.05 -10.12
CA ALA A 143 5.55 20.81 -11.56
C ALA A 143 6.47 21.72 -12.43
N GLY A 144 7.39 22.46 -11.80
CA GLY A 144 8.30 23.36 -12.48
C GLY A 144 9.66 23.49 -11.78
N PRO A 145 10.54 24.39 -12.26
CA PRO A 145 11.89 24.55 -11.71
C PRO A 145 11.89 25.18 -10.31
N GLN A 146 10.83 25.89 -9.94
CA GLN A 146 10.74 26.55 -8.63
C GLN A 146 10.27 25.56 -7.56
N ALA A 147 10.81 25.69 -6.34
CA ALA A 147 10.37 24.89 -5.20
C ALA A 147 8.88 25.12 -4.92
N ALA A 148 8.18 24.06 -4.53
CA ALA A 148 6.82 24.16 -4.02
C ALA A 148 6.81 24.93 -2.69
N LYS A 149 5.73 25.65 -2.43
CA LYS A 149 5.44 26.29 -1.16
C LYS A 149 4.09 25.78 -0.68
N LEU A 150 4.10 25.09 0.44
CA LEU A 150 2.92 24.44 0.99
C LEU A 150 2.64 24.95 2.39
N LYS A 151 1.37 25.26 2.68
CA LYS A 151 0.86 25.42 4.03
C LYS A 151 0.29 24.07 4.48
N ILE A 152 0.58 23.67 5.71
CA ILE A 152 0.13 22.38 6.23
C ILE A 152 -0.80 22.60 7.42
N THR A 153 -2.01 22.09 7.32
CA THR A 153 -3.01 22.07 8.37
C THR A 153 -3.33 20.62 8.73
N ILE A 154 -3.37 20.30 10.02
CA ILE A 154 -3.70 18.96 10.54
C ILE A 154 -4.85 19.10 11.52
N ASP A 155 -5.93 18.37 11.29
CA ASP A 155 -7.17 18.38 12.11
C ASP A 155 -7.69 19.81 12.35
N GLY A 156 -7.69 20.65 11.31
CA GLY A 156 -8.13 22.04 11.38
C GLY A 156 -7.12 23.01 11.99
N HIS A 157 -6.00 22.54 12.54
CA HIS A 157 -4.98 23.39 13.15
C HIS A 157 -3.82 23.62 12.19
N LEU A 158 -3.48 24.89 11.97
CA LEU A 158 -2.29 25.27 11.20
C LEU A 158 -1.03 24.78 11.94
N ARG A 159 -0.27 23.89 11.29
CA ARG A 159 0.97 23.32 11.85
C ARG A 159 2.23 23.92 11.23
N LEU A 160 2.16 24.29 9.96
CA LEU A 160 3.28 24.89 9.25
C LEU A 160 2.75 25.92 8.25
N GLU A 161 3.13 27.18 8.45
CA GLU A 161 2.69 28.28 7.61
C GLU A 161 3.28 28.22 6.20
N GLU A 162 4.55 27.85 6.09
CA GLU A 162 5.25 27.70 4.81
C GLU A 162 6.28 26.56 4.89
N LEU A 163 6.07 25.52 4.09
CA LEU A 163 7.07 24.52 3.75
C LEU A 163 7.60 24.80 2.36
N VAL A 164 8.89 25.11 2.21
CA VAL A 164 9.57 25.23 0.92
C VAL A 164 10.29 23.91 0.63
N CYS A 165 9.90 23.22 -0.43
CA CYS A 165 10.34 21.85 -0.71
C CYS A 165 10.19 21.51 -2.20
N ASP A 166 10.64 20.32 -2.58
CA ASP A 166 10.28 19.74 -3.88
C ASP A 166 8.90 19.09 -3.88
N GLY A 167 8.41 18.73 -2.70
CA GLY A 167 7.09 18.16 -2.50
C GLY A 167 6.84 17.74 -1.06
N ALA A 168 5.66 17.20 -0.82
CA ALA A 168 5.27 16.56 0.44
C ALA A 168 4.28 15.44 0.15
N LEU A 169 4.25 14.45 1.04
CA LEU A 169 3.36 13.31 0.90
C LEU A 169 2.80 12.88 2.26
N VAL A 170 1.68 12.20 2.21
CA VAL A 170 1.12 11.45 3.34
C VAL A 170 1.08 9.99 2.92
N ALA A 171 1.77 9.13 3.65
CA ALA A 171 1.85 7.70 3.39
C ALA A 171 1.14 6.88 4.46
N THR A 172 0.53 5.79 4.00
CA THR A 172 0.02 4.72 4.86
C THR A 172 1.18 3.83 5.35
N PRO A 173 0.95 2.92 6.30
CA PRO A 173 1.93 1.89 6.64
C PRO A 173 2.36 1.04 5.43
N ALA A 174 1.41 0.65 4.55
CA ALA A 174 1.72 -0.09 3.33
C ALA A 174 2.61 0.70 2.35
N GLY A 175 2.37 2.01 2.22
CA GLY A 175 3.15 2.91 1.37
C GLY A 175 4.45 3.41 2.02
N SER A 176 4.69 3.12 3.29
CA SER A 176 5.86 3.63 4.00
C SER A 176 7.20 3.15 3.39
N THR A 177 7.21 2.01 2.72
CA THR A 177 8.34 1.43 2.00
C THR A 177 8.41 1.81 0.52
N ALA A 178 7.43 2.58 0.01
CA ALA A 178 7.37 3.08 -1.37
C ALA A 178 8.04 4.47 -1.50
N TYR A 179 7.37 5.45 -2.07
CA TYR A 179 7.93 6.79 -2.28
C TYR A 179 8.29 7.49 -0.96
N ASN A 180 7.55 7.22 0.10
CA ASN A 180 7.89 7.69 1.44
C ASN A 180 9.32 7.30 1.84
N TYR A 181 9.74 6.06 1.58
CA TYR A 181 11.10 5.59 1.86
C TYR A 181 12.14 6.34 1.03
N SER A 182 11.87 6.55 -0.27
CA SER A 182 12.75 7.33 -1.16
C SER A 182 12.87 8.81 -0.71
N ALA A 183 11.84 9.34 -0.08
CA ALA A 183 11.83 10.68 0.51
C ALA A 183 12.43 10.71 1.94
N HIS A 184 13.08 9.64 2.39
CA HIS A 184 13.64 9.47 3.72
C HIS A 184 12.62 9.53 4.86
N GLY A 185 11.37 9.18 4.58
CA GLY A 185 10.33 8.97 5.60
C GLY A 185 10.56 7.68 6.38
N PRO A 186 9.94 7.54 7.54
CA PRO A 186 10.05 6.33 8.36
C PRO A 186 9.33 5.14 7.75
N ILE A 187 9.85 3.93 7.94
CA ILE A 187 9.12 2.69 7.68
C ILE A 187 8.14 2.48 8.83
N LEU A 188 6.88 2.20 8.48
CA LEU A 188 5.81 1.94 9.42
C LEU A 188 5.41 0.47 9.37
N PRO A 189 5.23 -0.21 10.52
CA PRO A 189 4.72 -1.58 10.53
C PRO A 189 3.32 -1.63 9.89
N ILE A 190 3.09 -2.63 9.03
CA ILE A 190 1.76 -2.87 8.45
C ILE A 190 0.77 -3.13 9.58
N GLY A 191 -0.43 -2.55 9.47
CA GLY A 191 -1.45 -2.64 10.52
C GLY A 191 -1.30 -1.61 11.65
N SER A 192 -0.22 -0.80 11.68
CA SER A 192 -0.09 0.27 12.67
C SER A 192 -1.10 1.40 12.44
N ASP A 193 -1.53 2.05 13.52
CA ASP A 193 -2.53 3.13 13.50
C ASP A 193 -1.90 4.52 13.31
N VAL A 194 -0.89 4.62 12.43
CA VAL A 194 -0.16 5.85 12.13
C VAL A 194 -0.05 6.11 10.64
N LEU A 195 0.13 7.38 10.27
CA LEU A 195 0.48 7.85 8.93
C LEU A 195 1.83 8.56 8.99
N ALA A 196 2.59 8.52 7.91
CA ALA A 196 3.78 9.34 7.75
C ALA A 196 3.45 10.58 6.91
N LEU A 197 3.66 11.76 7.48
CA LEU A 197 3.72 13.02 6.74
C LEU A 197 5.18 13.30 6.45
N THR A 198 5.60 13.31 5.19
CA THR A 198 7.01 13.39 4.79
C THR A 198 7.22 14.51 3.78
N ALA A 199 8.31 15.27 3.97
CA ALA A 199 8.71 16.30 3.00
C ALA A 199 9.76 15.75 2.04
N VAL A 200 9.63 16.09 0.76
CA VAL A 200 10.63 15.79 -0.27
C VAL A 200 11.56 16.99 -0.41
N ALA A 201 12.84 16.79 -0.14
CA ALA A 201 13.89 17.82 -0.25
C ALA A 201 13.50 19.16 0.41
N ALA A 202 13.13 19.14 1.70
CA ALA A 202 12.75 20.33 2.44
C ALA A 202 13.90 21.32 2.54
N PHE A 203 13.68 22.54 2.01
CA PHE A 203 14.62 23.66 2.07
C PHE A 203 14.38 24.56 3.29
N ARG A 204 13.10 24.83 3.59
CA ARG A 204 12.65 25.57 4.79
C ARG A 204 11.36 24.96 5.31
N PRO A 205 11.24 24.68 6.62
CA PRO A 205 12.32 24.70 7.63
C PRO A 205 13.43 23.70 7.27
N ARG A 206 14.68 24.07 7.59
CA ARG A 206 15.83 23.21 7.30
C ARG A 206 15.68 21.86 8.01
N ARG A 207 15.95 20.76 7.26
CA ARG A 207 15.95 19.38 7.77
C ARG A 207 14.60 18.92 8.36
N TRP A 208 13.52 19.66 8.10
CA TRP A 208 12.21 19.15 8.47
C TRP A 208 11.89 17.92 7.63
N ARG A 209 11.75 16.79 8.28
CA ARG A 209 11.52 15.50 7.61
C ARG A 209 10.06 15.12 7.57
N GLY A 210 9.22 15.73 8.40
CA GLY A 210 7.82 15.40 8.53
C GLY A 210 7.43 15.05 9.96
N ALA A 211 6.35 14.30 10.08
CA ALA A 211 5.80 13.88 11.37
C ALA A 211 5.07 12.54 11.23
N LEU A 212 4.97 11.81 12.34
CA LEU A 212 4.04 10.71 12.46
C LEU A 212 2.70 11.25 12.96
N LEU A 213 1.62 10.83 12.34
CA LEU A 213 0.27 11.27 12.63
C LEU A 213 -0.62 10.08 12.98
N PRO A 214 -1.63 10.27 13.81
CA PRO A 214 -2.65 9.23 14.01
C PRO A 214 -3.33 8.87 12.69
N LYS A 215 -3.70 7.60 12.52
CA LYS A 215 -4.41 7.07 11.32
C LYS A 215 -5.65 7.89 10.91
N LYS A 216 -6.34 8.51 11.88
CA LYS A 216 -7.54 9.30 11.66
C LYS A 216 -7.27 10.77 11.35
N ALA A 217 -6.00 11.20 11.29
CA ALA A 217 -5.64 12.59 11.04
C ALA A 217 -6.11 13.06 9.65
N HIS A 218 -6.63 14.28 9.61
CA HIS A 218 -6.96 14.98 8.37
C HIS A 218 -5.83 15.95 8.02
N VAL A 219 -5.09 15.65 6.97
CA VAL A 219 -4.00 16.49 6.47
C VAL A 219 -4.48 17.31 5.29
N ARG A 220 -4.29 18.63 5.36
CA ARG A 220 -4.58 19.55 4.26
C ARG A 220 -3.31 20.25 3.85
N PHE A 221 -3.04 20.23 2.56
CA PHE A 221 -2.02 21.03 1.90
C PHE A 221 -2.67 22.17 1.13
N ASP A 222 -2.27 23.42 1.40
CA ASP A 222 -2.64 24.55 0.59
C ASP A 222 -1.39 25.03 -0.17
N VAL A 223 -1.49 25.10 -1.49
CA VAL A 223 -0.38 25.54 -2.35
C VAL A 223 -0.30 27.07 -2.31
N ILE A 224 0.86 27.59 -1.92
CA ILE A 224 1.09 29.03 -1.87
C ILE A 224 1.61 29.50 -3.23
N ASN A 225 0.94 30.49 -3.83
CA ASN A 225 1.22 31.03 -5.16
C ASN A 225 1.18 29.98 -6.28
N PRO A 226 0.07 29.25 -6.46
CA PRO A 226 -0.02 28.09 -7.37
C PRO A 226 0.27 28.48 -8.84
N ASP A 227 -0.04 29.69 -9.28
CA ASP A 227 0.27 30.17 -10.65
C ASP A 227 1.77 30.21 -10.95
N ARG A 228 2.59 30.54 -9.94
CA ARG A 228 4.04 30.62 -10.09
C ARG A 228 4.76 29.37 -9.64
N ARG A 229 4.14 28.58 -8.79
CA ARG A 229 4.69 27.37 -8.14
C ARG A 229 3.69 26.23 -8.24
N PRO A 230 3.36 25.81 -9.47
CA PRO A 230 2.41 24.75 -9.68
C PRO A 230 2.93 23.44 -9.08
N VAL A 231 2.00 22.64 -8.56
CA VAL A 231 2.24 21.26 -8.10
C VAL A 231 1.32 20.30 -8.84
N MET A 232 1.74 19.07 -8.90
CA MET A 232 0.94 17.94 -9.39
C MET A 232 0.83 16.87 -8.31
#